data_22a3e28e5556ea9339f4ce5c49f5abc2
#
_entry.id   22a3e28e5556ea9339f4ce5c49f5abc2
#
_cell.length_a   1.000
_cell.length_b   1.000
_cell.length_c   1.000
_cell.angle_alpha   90.00
_cell.angle_beta   90.00
_cell.angle_gamma   90.00
#
_symmetry.space_group_name_H-M   'P 1'
#
loop_
_entity.id
_entity.type
_entity.pdbx_description
1 polymer ?
#
loop_
_entity_poly.entity_id
_entity_poly.type
_entity_poly.pdbx_seq_one_letter_code
_entity_poly.pdbx_strand_id
1 'polypeptide(L)'
;MDRMLRGIGMEYEFIREADLDDLSKELLCKYFTQGEKMAASPLPRYSCATKHFLAYKKIVDEGMDGALILEDDIVLHDDFLDYFDKSINEFYERFAERPAMISYEDSSLQFVPRSQRKKGQLLYYGKKDRMAGAYYMSRRCAEAILSDLSAHKCHTTDADTYHYHLLKQGVIDYLWCQPALATQGSFTGAFRSSLSSKKDRMIEFRWWFKKNYKRLLYWFR
;
A
#
# COMPACT_ATOMS: atom_id res chain seq x y z
N MET A 1 -6.02 -6.30 13.30
CA MET A 1 -4.74 -6.70 12.69
C MET A 1 -4.05 -7.81 13.48
N ASP A 2 -3.59 -7.62 14.72
CA ASP A 2 -2.83 -8.61 15.53
C ASP A 2 -3.45 -10.03 15.51
N ARG A 3 -4.75 -10.16 15.88
CA ARG A 3 -5.45 -11.47 15.89
C ARG A 3 -5.46 -12.13 14.50
N MET A 4 -5.60 -11.36 13.44
CA MET A 4 -5.65 -11.87 12.06
C MET A 4 -4.28 -12.41 11.65
N LEU A 5 -3.20 -11.65 11.86
CA LEU A 5 -1.85 -12.06 11.47
C LEU A 5 -1.37 -13.28 12.27
N ARG A 6 -1.63 -13.32 13.59
CA ARG A 6 -1.35 -14.51 14.41
C ARG A 6 -2.16 -15.73 13.95
N GLY A 7 -3.42 -15.51 13.56
CA GLY A 7 -4.30 -16.58 13.10
C GLY A 7 -3.82 -17.28 11.82
N ILE A 8 -3.06 -16.56 10.98
CA ILE A 8 -2.46 -17.10 9.76
C ILE A 8 -0.96 -17.41 9.91
N GLY A 9 -0.41 -17.32 11.14
CA GLY A 9 0.98 -17.68 11.43
C GLY A 9 2.04 -16.74 10.85
N MET A 10 1.69 -15.49 10.53
CA MET A 10 2.66 -14.49 10.06
C MET A 10 3.36 -13.82 11.22
N GLU A 11 4.69 -13.75 11.17
CA GLU A 11 5.48 -12.87 12.03
C GLU A 11 5.38 -11.44 11.53
N TYR A 12 5.23 -10.50 12.43
CA TYR A 12 5.05 -9.08 12.11
C TYR A 12 5.53 -8.19 13.26
N GLU A 13 5.74 -6.94 12.96
CA GLU A 13 6.02 -5.88 13.92
C GLU A 13 5.25 -4.61 13.56
N PHE A 14 5.09 -3.73 14.54
CA PHE A 14 4.42 -2.44 14.34
C PHE A 14 5.44 -1.31 14.24
N ILE A 15 5.30 -0.45 13.23
CA ILE A 15 6.01 0.83 13.18
C ILE A 15 5.24 1.83 14.05
N ARG A 16 5.80 2.21 15.20
CA ARG A 16 5.16 3.11 16.18
C ARG A 16 5.87 4.45 16.32
N GLU A 17 7.09 4.57 15.83
CA GLU A 17 7.99 5.70 16.04
C GLU A 17 7.48 7.03 15.47
N ALA A 18 6.42 7.01 14.72
CA ALA A 18 5.77 8.20 14.18
C ALA A 18 4.26 8.20 14.47
N ASP A 19 3.84 7.67 15.62
CA ASP A 19 2.47 7.87 16.10
C ASP A 19 2.19 9.38 16.21
N LEU A 20 0.93 9.78 16.07
CA LEU A 20 0.59 11.22 15.94
C LEU A 20 1.13 12.06 17.10
N ASP A 21 1.12 11.50 18.31
CA ASP A 21 1.60 12.17 19.52
C ASP A 21 3.14 12.23 19.59
N ASP A 22 3.82 11.33 18.86
CA ASP A 22 5.29 11.22 18.80
C ASP A 22 5.85 11.77 17.48
N LEU A 23 5.00 12.31 16.61
CA LEU A 23 5.38 12.79 15.29
C LEU A 23 6.25 14.05 15.38
N SER A 24 7.55 13.87 15.35
CA SER A 24 8.48 14.98 15.55
C SER A 24 8.58 15.91 14.33
N LYS A 25 8.84 17.21 14.61
CA LYS A 25 9.15 18.18 13.57
C LYS A 25 10.35 17.75 12.73
N GLU A 26 11.36 17.14 13.36
CA GLU A 26 12.56 16.68 12.68
C GLU A 26 12.23 15.61 11.61
N LEU A 27 11.42 14.62 11.94
CA LEU A 27 10.97 13.60 10.99
C LEU A 27 10.17 14.22 9.83
N LEU A 28 9.25 15.13 10.13
CA LEU A 28 8.48 15.81 9.09
C LEU A 28 9.36 16.66 8.17
N CYS A 29 10.31 17.41 8.72
CA CYS A 29 11.26 18.19 7.92
C CYS A 29 12.25 17.34 7.15
N LYS A 30 12.55 16.13 7.64
CA LYS A 30 13.40 15.16 6.94
C LYS A 30 12.72 14.64 5.67
N TYR A 31 11.47 14.24 5.77
CA TYR A 31 10.79 13.53 4.68
C TYR A 31 9.92 14.41 3.77
N PHE A 32 9.43 15.55 4.26
CA PHE A 32 8.45 16.36 3.51
C PHE A 32 8.98 17.76 3.18
N THR A 33 8.66 18.24 2.00
CA THR A 33 8.99 19.62 1.57
C THR A 33 8.30 20.68 2.45
N GLN A 34 7.11 20.37 2.98
CA GLN A 34 6.32 21.23 3.85
C GLN A 34 6.41 20.83 5.33
N GLY A 35 7.48 20.16 5.75
CA GLY A 35 7.64 19.61 7.10
C GLY A 35 7.38 20.61 8.23
N GLU A 36 7.86 21.85 8.10
CA GLU A 36 7.61 22.94 9.07
C GLU A 36 6.11 23.23 9.24
N LYS A 37 5.38 23.35 8.12
CA LYS A 37 3.94 23.61 8.13
C LYS A 37 3.16 22.42 8.68
N MET A 38 3.58 21.20 8.35
CA MET A 38 2.98 19.96 8.86
C MET A 38 3.17 19.83 10.38
N ALA A 39 4.35 20.18 10.89
CA ALA A 39 4.64 20.18 12.33
C ALA A 39 3.81 21.20 13.12
N ALA A 40 3.45 22.33 12.51
CA ALA A 40 2.60 23.34 13.14
C ALA A 40 1.13 22.88 13.29
N SER A 41 0.67 21.92 12.47
CA SER A 41 -0.68 21.34 12.54
C SER A 41 -0.63 19.87 12.15
N PRO A 42 -0.20 18.98 13.07
CA PRO A 42 -0.05 17.56 12.80
C PRO A 42 -1.39 16.90 12.43
N LEU A 43 -1.39 16.06 11.42
CA LEU A 43 -2.57 15.33 10.98
C LEU A 43 -2.25 13.82 10.90
N PRO A 44 -3.22 12.93 11.17
CA PRO A 44 -3.02 11.47 11.12
C PRO A 44 -2.42 10.97 9.79
N ARG A 45 -2.75 11.59 8.66
CA ARG A 45 -2.18 11.24 7.35
C ARG A 45 -0.66 11.45 7.26
N TYR A 46 -0.11 12.44 7.99
CA TYR A 46 1.34 12.69 8.02
C TYR A 46 2.05 11.61 8.83
N SER A 47 1.45 11.19 9.95
CA SER A 47 1.89 10.03 10.73
C SER A 47 1.88 8.77 9.87
N CYS A 48 0.78 8.48 9.19
CA CYS A 48 0.65 7.34 8.28
C CYS A 48 1.76 7.34 7.20
N ALA A 49 1.91 8.42 6.44
CA ALA A 49 2.93 8.51 5.40
C ALA A 49 4.36 8.38 5.97
N THR A 50 4.63 8.98 7.13
CA THR A 50 5.94 8.86 7.80
C THR A 50 6.24 7.41 8.20
N LYS A 51 5.25 6.68 8.73
CA LYS A 51 5.40 5.25 9.08
C LYS A 51 5.72 4.39 7.86
N HIS A 52 5.14 4.65 6.72
CA HIS A 52 5.53 3.99 5.47
C HIS A 52 7.01 4.23 5.15
N PHE A 53 7.50 5.47 5.24
CA PHE A 53 8.91 5.78 4.99
C PHE A 53 9.86 5.14 6.01
N LEU A 54 9.45 5.02 7.28
CA LEU A 54 10.19 4.29 8.30
C LEU A 54 10.24 2.79 8.02
N ALA A 55 9.14 2.21 7.53
CA ALA A 55 9.12 0.81 7.11
C ALA A 55 10.09 0.55 5.94
N TYR A 56 10.17 1.47 4.95
CA TYR A 56 11.15 1.35 3.86
C TYR A 56 12.58 1.43 4.38
N LYS A 57 12.83 2.38 5.29
CA LYS A 57 14.14 2.49 5.94
C LYS A 57 14.51 1.20 6.66
N LYS A 58 13.59 0.59 7.39
CA LYS A 58 13.81 -0.68 8.09
C LYS A 58 14.15 -1.83 7.14
N ILE A 59 13.43 -1.97 6.01
CA ILE A 59 13.74 -2.98 4.98
C ILE A 59 15.22 -2.85 4.55
N VAL A 60 15.68 -1.63 4.31
CA VAL A 60 17.05 -1.38 3.84
C VAL A 60 18.07 -1.58 4.97
N ASP A 61 17.85 -1.01 6.15
CA ASP A 61 18.79 -1.06 7.28
C ASP A 61 19.02 -2.50 7.77
N GLU A 62 17.97 -3.33 7.78
CA GLU A 62 18.05 -4.73 8.23
C GLU A 62 18.41 -5.69 7.10
N GLY A 63 18.62 -5.18 5.91
CA GLY A 63 19.04 -5.99 4.76
C GLY A 63 17.98 -7.01 4.31
N MET A 64 16.68 -6.75 4.56
CA MET A 64 15.59 -7.63 4.11
C MET A 64 15.48 -7.61 2.59
N ASP A 65 15.11 -8.72 1.95
CA ASP A 65 14.85 -8.75 0.51
C ASP A 65 13.59 -7.97 0.13
N GLY A 66 12.69 -7.82 1.08
CA GLY A 66 11.47 -7.02 1.02
C GLY A 66 10.55 -7.34 2.19
N ALA A 67 9.45 -6.62 2.30
CA ALA A 67 8.44 -6.84 3.33
C ALA A 67 7.02 -6.61 2.82
N LEU A 68 6.06 -7.35 3.39
CA LEU A 68 4.65 -7.05 3.29
C LEU A 68 4.33 -5.90 4.26
N ILE A 69 3.78 -4.82 3.76
CA ILE A 69 3.37 -3.65 4.55
C ILE A 69 1.85 -3.60 4.56
N LEU A 70 1.28 -3.51 5.76
CA LEU A 70 -0.17 -3.49 5.99
C LEU A 70 -0.56 -2.32 6.89
N GLU A 71 -1.60 -1.58 6.51
CA GLU A 71 -2.30 -0.66 7.41
C GLU A 71 -3.20 -1.44 8.37
N ASP A 72 -3.56 -0.85 9.50
CA ASP A 72 -4.26 -1.51 10.61
C ASP A 72 -5.73 -1.83 10.32
N ASP A 73 -6.32 -1.21 9.31
CA ASP A 73 -7.71 -1.41 8.87
C ASP A 73 -7.85 -2.37 7.68
N ILE A 74 -6.80 -3.10 7.32
CA ILE A 74 -6.84 -4.06 6.22
C ILE A 74 -7.55 -5.35 6.62
N VAL A 75 -8.37 -5.85 5.71
CA VAL A 75 -8.98 -7.19 5.74
C VAL A 75 -8.34 -8.02 4.63
N LEU A 76 -7.62 -9.07 5.00
CA LEU A 76 -7.07 -10.05 4.07
C LEU A 76 -8.17 -10.99 3.59
N HIS A 77 -8.12 -11.41 2.32
CA HIS A 77 -9.04 -12.39 1.77
C HIS A 77 -8.63 -13.82 2.20
N ASP A 78 -9.58 -14.75 2.21
CA ASP A 78 -9.38 -16.12 2.74
C ASP A 78 -8.24 -16.88 2.05
N ASP A 79 -8.00 -16.60 0.77
CA ASP A 79 -6.95 -17.20 -0.07
C ASP A 79 -5.64 -16.41 -0.09
N PHE A 80 -5.46 -15.47 0.86
CA PHE A 80 -4.32 -14.55 0.89
C PHE A 80 -2.98 -15.27 0.84
N LEU A 81 -2.72 -16.22 1.76
CA LEU A 81 -1.42 -16.89 1.86
C LEU A 81 -1.06 -17.64 0.58
N ASP A 82 -2.02 -18.41 0.03
CA ASP A 82 -1.81 -19.21 -1.17
C ASP A 82 -1.39 -18.39 -2.39
N TYR A 83 -1.99 -17.20 -2.55
CA TYR A 83 -1.67 -16.32 -3.66
C TYR A 83 -0.51 -15.38 -3.35
N PHE A 84 -0.30 -15.03 -2.08
CA PHE A 84 0.84 -14.23 -1.67
C PHE A 84 2.15 -14.93 -2.02
N ASP A 85 2.35 -16.17 -1.57
CA ASP A 85 3.56 -16.95 -1.85
C ASP A 85 3.80 -17.12 -3.35
N LYS A 86 2.75 -17.46 -4.11
CA LYS A 86 2.84 -17.56 -5.57
C LYS A 86 3.22 -16.24 -6.23
N SER A 87 2.69 -15.12 -5.73
CA SER A 87 2.99 -13.80 -6.27
C SER A 87 4.43 -13.37 -5.96
N ILE A 88 4.94 -13.72 -4.78
CA ILE A 88 6.35 -13.48 -4.41
C ILE A 88 7.30 -14.31 -5.28
N ASN A 89 6.99 -15.59 -5.52
CA ASN A 89 7.77 -16.42 -6.44
C ASN A 89 7.78 -15.81 -7.85
N GLU A 90 6.61 -15.43 -8.40
CA GLU A 90 6.51 -14.76 -9.70
C GLU A 90 7.27 -13.43 -9.72
N PHE A 91 7.29 -12.69 -8.60
CA PHE A 91 8.04 -11.45 -8.48
C PHE A 91 9.54 -11.70 -8.65
N TYR A 92 10.10 -12.67 -7.93
CA TYR A 92 11.53 -12.97 -8.02
C TYR A 92 11.95 -13.55 -9.36
N GLU A 93 11.08 -14.31 -10.03
CA GLU A 93 11.34 -14.81 -11.37
C GLU A 93 11.37 -13.71 -12.45
N ARG A 94 10.57 -12.67 -12.30
CA ARG A 94 10.31 -11.71 -13.39
C ARG A 94 10.75 -10.26 -13.11
N PHE A 95 10.83 -9.87 -11.85
CA PHE A 95 10.97 -8.48 -11.44
C PHE A 95 12.06 -8.24 -10.38
N ALA A 96 12.83 -9.25 -9.97
CA ALA A 96 13.83 -9.14 -8.90
C ALA A 96 14.83 -8.00 -9.09
N GLU A 97 15.22 -7.74 -10.35
CA GLU A 97 16.18 -6.69 -10.68
C GLU A 97 15.57 -5.29 -10.82
N ARG A 98 14.27 -5.16 -10.62
CA ARG A 98 13.54 -3.90 -10.80
C ARG A 98 13.18 -3.26 -9.45
N PRO A 99 13.16 -1.92 -9.34
CA PRO A 99 12.64 -1.21 -8.17
C PRO A 99 11.12 -1.29 -8.15
N ALA A 100 10.57 -2.47 -7.81
CA ALA A 100 9.16 -2.74 -7.97
C ALA A 100 8.46 -3.05 -6.63
N MET A 101 7.21 -2.63 -6.52
CA MET A 101 6.29 -2.99 -5.44
C MET A 101 5.05 -3.70 -5.98
N ILE A 102 4.39 -4.53 -5.14
CA ILE A 102 3.18 -5.26 -5.51
C ILE A 102 2.01 -4.77 -4.65
N SER A 103 0.98 -4.21 -5.26
CA SER A 103 -0.27 -3.91 -4.55
C SER A 103 -1.21 -5.11 -4.54
N TYR A 104 -1.72 -5.43 -3.36
CA TYR A 104 -2.70 -6.49 -3.13
C TYR A 104 -4.12 -5.97 -2.98
N GLU A 105 -4.32 -4.66 -2.93
CA GLU A 105 -5.61 -4.05 -2.65
C GLU A 105 -6.60 -4.01 -3.82
N ASP A 106 -7.89 -4.07 -3.48
CA ASP A 106 -8.99 -3.74 -4.39
C ASP A 106 -9.84 -2.52 -3.96
N SER A 107 -9.45 -1.82 -2.90
CA SER A 107 -10.20 -0.70 -2.31
C SER A 107 -10.49 0.44 -3.31
N SER A 108 -9.55 0.74 -4.20
CA SER A 108 -9.72 1.70 -5.29
C SER A 108 -10.59 1.19 -6.45
N LEU A 109 -11.02 -0.08 -6.42
CA LEU A 109 -11.81 -0.77 -7.46
C LEU A 109 -11.16 -0.71 -8.85
N GLN A 110 -9.84 -0.84 -8.89
CA GLN A 110 -9.06 -0.95 -10.11
C GLN A 110 -8.63 -2.42 -10.30
N PHE A 111 -8.95 -2.98 -11.45
CA PHE A 111 -8.69 -4.38 -11.75
C PHE A 111 -7.94 -4.52 -13.07
N VAL A 112 -7.19 -5.61 -13.21
CA VAL A 112 -6.60 -5.99 -14.50
C VAL A 112 -7.74 -6.37 -15.46
N PRO A 113 -7.85 -5.76 -16.65
CA PRO A 113 -8.83 -6.15 -17.64
C PRO A 113 -8.73 -7.64 -17.99
N ARG A 114 -9.86 -8.29 -18.23
CA ARG A 114 -9.87 -9.72 -18.56
C ARG A 114 -9.04 -10.05 -19.80
N SER A 115 -9.11 -9.20 -20.81
CA SER A 115 -8.34 -9.34 -22.05
C SER A 115 -6.82 -9.37 -21.85
N GLN A 116 -6.33 -8.82 -20.71
CA GLN A 116 -4.90 -8.78 -20.37
C GLN A 116 -4.49 -9.92 -19.44
N ARG A 117 -5.45 -10.67 -18.86
CA ARG A 117 -5.14 -11.74 -17.91
C ARG A 117 -4.64 -12.97 -18.64
N LYS A 118 -3.55 -13.54 -18.15
CA LYS A 118 -2.96 -14.78 -18.65
C LYS A 118 -3.10 -15.89 -17.61
N LYS A 119 -3.34 -17.12 -18.06
CA LYS A 119 -3.44 -18.28 -17.17
C LYS A 119 -2.12 -18.44 -16.39
N GLY A 120 -2.22 -18.56 -15.07
CA GLY A 120 -1.08 -18.75 -14.18
C GLY A 120 -0.31 -17.47 -13.83
N GLN A 121 -0.57 -16.32 -14.46
CA GLN A 121 0.07 -15.06 -14.15
C GLN A 121 -0.73 -14.29 -13.09
N LEU A 122 -0.06 -13.81 -12.05
CA LEU A 122 -0.64 -13.03 -10.96
C LEU A 122 -0.24 -11.54 -11.02
N LEU A 123 0.95 -11.21 -11.53
CA LEU A 123 1.51 -9.87 -11.49
C LEU A 123 1.41 -9.16 -12.83
N TYR A 124 0.87 -7.95 -12.80
CA TYR A 124 0.64 -7.10 -13.96
C TYR A 124 1.11 -5.68 -13.69
N TYR A 125 1.68 -5.00 -14.66
CA TYR A 125 2.03 -3.58 -14.52
C TYR A 125 0.79 -2.74 -14.26
N GLY A 126 0.79 -2.03 -13.13
CA GLY A 126 -0.24 -1.07 -12.75
C GLY A 126 0.00 0.29 -13.40
N LYS A 127 -1.07 0.90 -13.91
CA LYS A 127 -1.02 2.25 -14.50
C LYS A 127 -1.37 3.35 -13.50
N LYS A 128 -1.84 2.95 -12.33
CA LYS A 128 -2.27 3.82 -11.23
C LYS A 128 -2.00 3.13 -9.90
N ASP A 129 -1.94 3.92 -8.84
CA ASP A 129 -1.97 3.41 -7.48
C ASP A 129 -3.29 2.66 -7.16
N ARG A 130 -3.22 1.78 -6.19
CA ARG A 130 -4.37 1.07 -5.61
C ARG A 130 -4.53 1.37 -4.12
N MET A 131 -4.01 2.51 -3.65
CA MET A 131 -3.85 2.85 -2.24
C MET A 131 -2.66 2.11 -1.60
N ALA A 132 -2.32 2.47 -0.35
CA ALA A 132 -1.12 1.98 0.32
C ALA A 132 -1.43 1.09 1.55
N GLY A 133 -2.65 0.52 1.62
CA GLY A 133 -3.05 -0.27 2.79
C GLY A 133 -2.48 -1.69 2.82
N ALA A 134 -2.20 -2.31 1.65
CA ALA A 134 -1.63 -3.66 1.58
C ALA A 134 -0.75 -3.83 0.34
N TYR A 135 0.57 -3.94 0.53
CA TYR A 135 1.51 -4.11 -0.57
C TYR A 135 2.82 -4.77 -0.13
N TYR A 136 3.47 -5.46 -1.05
CA TYR A 136 4.85 -5.91 -0.88
C TYR A 136 5.81 -4.84 -1.41
N MET A 137 6.81 -4.48 -0.62
CA MET A 137 7.89 -3.57 -0.96
C MET A 137 9.19 -4.35 -1.09
N SER A 138 9.77 -4.41 -2.28
CA SER A 138 11.11 -4.99 -2.45
C SER A 138 12.19 -4.04 -1.92
N ARG A 139 13.35 -4.57 -1.52
CA ARG A 139 14.49 -3.75 -1.07
C ARG A 139 14.87 -2.71 -2.12
N ARG A 140 15.01 -3.10 -3.38
CA ARG A 140 15.36 -2.17 -4.47
C ARG A 140 14.36 -1.03 -4.61
N CYS A 141 13.06 -1.33 -4.41
CA CYS A 141 12.02 -0.30 -4.44
C CYS A 141 12.13 0.63 -3.24
N ALA A 142 12.36 0.09 -2.05
CA ALA A 142 12.58 0.88 -0.82
C ALA A 142 13.82 1.79 -0.97
N GLU A 143 14.93 1.27 -1.48
CA GLU A 143 16.15 2.03 -1.77
C GLU A 143 15.89 3.18 -2.76
N ALA A 144 15.17 2.92 -3.86
CA ALA A 144 14.83 3.92 -4.85
C ALA A 144 13.96 5.04 -4.26
N ILE A 145 12.95 4.68 -3.45
CA ILE A 145 12.07 5.65 -2.77
C ILE A 145 12.86 6.48 -1.76
N LEU A 146 13.71 5.86 -0.93
CA LEU A 146 14.53 6.56 0.05
C LEU A 146 15.55 7.48 -0.60
N SER A 147 16.13 7.09 -1.73
CA SER A 147 17.02 7.93 -2.53
C SER A 147 16.29 9.17 -3.05
N ASP A 148 15.09 9.01 -3.59
CA ASP A 148 14.28 10.15 -4.05
C ASP A 148 13.85 11.06 -2.87
N LEU A 149 13.43 10.48 -1.74
CA LEU A 149 13.11 11.24 -0.51
C LEU A 149 14.31 12.05 -0.02
N SER A 150 15.51 11.51 -0.12
CA SER A 150 16.76 12.22 0.27
C SER A 150 17.06 13.37 -0.67
N ALA A 151 16.84 13.21 -1.98
CA ALA A 151 17.15 14.20 -2.99
C ALA A 151 16.08 15.31 -3.10
N HIS A 152 14.81 14.94 -3.06
CA HIS A 152 13.69 15.83 -3.43
C HIS A 152 12.67 16.05 -2.32
N LYS A 153 12.67 15.20 -1.28
CA LYS A 153 11.61 15.10 -0.27
C LYS A 153 10.21 14.84 -0.86
N CYS A 154 9.32 14.35 -0.03
CA CYS A 154 7.92 14.15 -0.40
C CYS A 154 7.17 15.48 -0.48
N HIS A 155 6.55 15.77 -1.62
CA HIS A 155 5.74 16.96 -1.83
C HIS A 155 4.23 16.69 -1.65
N THR A 156 3.85 15.44 -1.41
CA THR A 156 2.46 15.02 -1.14
C THR A 156 2.25 14.82 0.36
N THR A 157 1.03 14.50 0.76
CA THR A 157 0.67 14.26 2.17
C THR A 157 0.40 12.80 2.47
N ASP A 158 0.33 11.96 1.44
CA ASP A 158 -0.10 10.56 1.51
C ASP A 158 0.91 9.68 0.76
N ALA A 159 1.16 8.48 1.27
CA ALA A 159 2.13 7.56 0.70
C ALA A 159 1.72 7.05 -0.70
N ASP A 160 0.44 6.74 -0.90
CA ASP A 160 -0.10 6.27 -2.18
C ASP A 160 0.04 7.33 -3.30
N THR A 161 -0.28 8.60 -3.00
CA THR A 161 -0.08 9.71 -3.94
C THR A 161 1.40 9.86 -4.30
N TYR A 162 2.31 9.68 -3.34
CA TYR A 162 3.74 9.73 -3.58
C TYR A 162 4.22 8.54 -4.44
N HIS A 163 3.75 7.31 -4.15
CA HIS A 163 4.04 6.15 -5.01
C HIS A 163 3.59 6.38 -6.46
N TYR A 164 2.38 6.95 -6.64
CA TYR A 164 1.90 7.25 -7.98
C TYR A 164 2.76 8.30 -8.69
N HIS A 165 3.25 9.29 -7.98
CA HIS A 165 4.19 10.27 -8.53
C HIS A 165 5.48 9.60 -9.00
N LEU A 166 6.10 8.75 -8.17
CA LEU A 166 7.32 8.02 -8.50
C LEU A 166 7.14 7.04 -9.67
N LEU A 167 5.97 6.37 -9.72
CA LEU A 167 5.58 5.56 -10.88
C LEU A 167 5.55 6.40 -12.17
N LYS A 168 4.95 7.59 -12.12
CA LYS A 168 4.86 8.49 -13.29
C LYS A 168 6.22 9.02 -13.75
N GLN A 169 7.16 9.15 -12.84
CA GLN A 169 8.54 9.54 -13.14
C GLN A 169 9.42 8.37 -13.58
N GLY A 170 8.92 7.12 -13.49
CA GLY A 170 9.69 5.92 -13.81
C GLY A 170 10.76 5.57 -12.77
N VAL A 171 10.65 6.12 -11.55
CA VAL A 171 11.55 5.79 -10.43
C VAL A 171 11.27 4.40 -9.89
N ILE A 172 9.99 4.02 -9.82
CA ILE A 172 9.56 2.69 -9.39
C ILE A 172 8.59 2.05 -10.39
N ASP A 173 8.54 0.72 -10.35
CA ASP A 173 7.49 -0.07 -10.99
C ASP A 173 6.39 -0.41 -9.98
N TYR A 174 5.14 -0.25 -10.39
CA TYR A 174 3.99 -0.58 -9.57
C TYR A 174 3.27 -1.79 -10.18
N LEU A 175 3.26 -2.90 -9.49
CA LEU A 175 2.62 -4.13 -9.93
C LEU A 175 1.28 -4.33 -9.24
N TRP A 176 0.30 -4.83 -9.97
CA TRP A 176 -1.00 -5.23 -9.44
C TRP A 176 -1.06 -6.75 -9.33
N CYS A 177 -1.31 -7.26 -8.13
CA CYS A 177 -1.71 -8.65 -7.97
C CYS A 177 -3.15 -8.84 -8.45
N GLN A 178 -3.38 -9.93 -9.19
CA GLN A 178 -4.70 -10.31 -9.67
C GLN A 178 -4.86 -11.83 -9.54
N PRO A 179 -5.78 -12.32 -8.67
CA PRO A 179 -6.78 -11.54 -7.92
C PRO A 179 -6.15 -10.60 -6.90
N ALA A 180 -6.87 -9.55 -6.51
CA ALA A 180 -6.50 -8.74 -5.36
C ALA A 180 -6.79 -9.55 -4.08
N LEU A 181 -5.95 -9.38 -3.05
CA LEU A 181 -5.93 -10.23 -1.86
C LEU A 181 -6.32 -9.49 -0.59
N ALA A 182 -6.58 -8.18 -0.67
CA ALA A 182 -6.87 -7.34 0.48
C ALA A 182 -7.88 -6.24 0.14
N THR A 183 -8.63 -5.81 1.14
CA THR A 183 -9.57 -4.67 1.05
C THR A 183 -9.46 -3.86 2.34
N GLN A 184 -9.49 -2.53 2.27
CA GLN A 184 -9.59 -1.70 3.47
C GLN A 184 -10.95 -1.86 4.15
N GLY A 185 -10.93 -2.17 5.45
CA GLY A 185 -12.12 -2.39 6.25
C GLY A 185 -12.97 -1.14 6.45
N SER A 186 -12.37 0.04 6.34
CA SER A 186 -13.08 1.33 6.33
C SER A 186 -14.07 1.46 5.17
N PHE A 187 -13.82 0.82 4.03
CA PHE A 187 -14.76 0.78 2.88
C PHE A 187 -15.84 -0.29 3.03
N THR A 188 -15.54 -1.39 3.74
CA THR A 188 -16.50 -2.48 3.97
C THR A 188 -17.35 -2.27 5.22
N GLY A 189 -17.08 -1.22 6.01
CA GLY A 189 -17.74 -0.97 7.30
C GLY A 189 -17.27 -1.86 8.45
N ALA A 190 -16.30 -2.75 8.21
CA ALA A 190 -15.74 -3.62 9.24
C ALA A 190 -14.97 -2.80 10.31
N PHE A 191 -14.38 -1.67 9.92
CA PHE A 191 -13.66 -0.76 10.81
C PHE A 191 -14.12 0.69 10.64
N ARG A 192 -14.01 1.48 11.72
CA ARG A 192 -14.19 2.93 11.65
C ARG A 192 -12.88 3.57 11.22
N SER A 193 -12.91 4.33 10.12
CA SER A 193 -11.76 5.14 9.75
C SER A 193 -11.54 6.26 10.76
N SER A 194 -10.34 6.38 11.30
CA SER A 194 -9.93 7.53 12.14
C SER A 194 -9.81 8.82 11.32
N LEU A 195 -9.75 8.70 9.99
CA LEU A 195 -9.61 9.82 9.05
C LEU A 195 -10.95 10.37 8.55
N SER A 196 -12.09 9.65 8.76
CA SER A 196 -13.42 10.03 8.27
C SER A 196 -14.44 10.16 9.39
N SER A 197 -15.08 11.32 9.50
CA SER A 197 -16.11 11.63 10.53
C SER A 197 -17.54 11.21 10.15
N LYS A 198 -17.78 10.71 8.94
CA LYS A 198 -19.14 10.41 8.45
C LYS A 198 -19.54 8.96 8.66
N LYS A 199 -20.57 8.76 9.48
CA LYS A 199 -21.28 7.50 9.68
C LYS A 199 -22.32 7.34 8.56
N ASP A 200 -22.01 6.58 7.52
CA ASP A 200 -22.99 6.29 6.46
C ASP A 200 -23.25 4.77 6.42
N ARG A 201 -24.43 4.36 6.92
CA ARG A 201 -24.90 2.95 6.87
C ARG A 201 -25.02 2.41 5.44
N MET A 202 -25.04 3.30 4.45
CA MET A 202 -25.11 2.93 3.03
C MET A 202 -23.75 2.73 2.38
N ILE A 203 -22.63 3.02 3.09
CA ILE A 203 -21.28 2.91 2.52
C ILE A 203 -20.98 1.48 2.08
N GLU A 204 -21.25 0.48 2.92
CA GLU A 204 -21.04 -0.94 2.61
C GLU A 204 -21.80 -1.37 1.37
N PHE A 205 -23.11 -1.07 1.30
CA PHE A 205 -23.95 -1.44 0.17
C PHE A 205 -23.52 -0.74 -1.12
N ARG A 206 -23.22 0.57 -1.05
CA ARG A 206 -22.75 1.35 -2.19
C ARG A 206 -21.41 0.85 -2.70
N TRP A 207 -20.48 0.52 -1.79
CA TRP A 207 -19.19 -0.01 -2.16
C TRP A 207 -19.31 -1.41 -2.77
N TRP A 208 -20.09 -2.31 -2.16
CA TRP A 208 -20.37 -3.64 -2.69
C TRP A 208 -20.98 -3.57 -4.10
N PHE A 209 -22.00 -2.74 -4.29
CA PHE A 209 -22.63 -2.56 -5.60
C PHE A 209 -21.64 -2.00 -6.63
N LYS A 210 -20.87 -0.97 -6.26
CA LYS A 210 -19.84 -0.36 -7.12
C LYS A 210 -18.74 -1.36 -7.46
N LYS A 211 -18.32 -2.21 -6.51
CA LYS A 211 -17.31 -3.27 -6.70
C LYS A 211 -17.79 -4.27 -7.74
N ASN A 212 -19.00 -4.81 -7.58
CA ASN A 212 -19.56 -5.80 -8.51
C ASN A 212 -19.81 -5.19 -9.90
N TYR A 213 -20.34 -3.98 -9.97
CA TYR A 213 -20.53 -3.26 -11.24
C TYR A 213 -19.18 -3.04 -11.96
N LYS A 214 -18.15 -2.58 -11.24
CA LYS A 214 -16.83 -2.40 -11.84
C LYS A 214 -16.18 -3.74 -12.23
N ARG A 215 -16.31 -4.80 -11.42
CA ARG A 215 -15.85 -6.14 -11.81
C ARG A 215 -16.49 -6.60 -13.11
N LEU A 216 -17.78 -6.36 -13.27
CA LEU A 216 -18.52 -6.67 -14.50
C LEU A 216 -17.98 -5.86 -15.69
N LEU A 217 -17.76 -4.56 -15.54
CA LEU A 217 -17.18 -3.73 -16.60
C LEU A 217 -15.77 -4.19 -17.02
N TYR A 218 -14.93 -4.61 -16.08
CA TYR A 218 -13.60 -5.16 -16.38
C TYR A 218 -13.66 -6.56 -17.02
N TRP A 219 -14.81 -7.21 -16.96
CA TRP A 219 -15.05 -8.47 -17.67
C TRP A 219 -15.19 -8.25 -19.18
N PHE A 220 -15.73 -7.12 -19.60
CA PHE A 220 -15.92 -6.76 -21.02
C PHE A 220 -14.75 -5.94 -21.61
N ARG A 221 -13.77 -5.59 -20.81
CA ARG A 221 -12.52 -4.94 -21.23
C ARG A 221 -11.40 -5.98 -21.27
#